data_c4a3f3357cd1bec5040f111e54ac2a9f
#
_entry.id   c4a3f3357cd1bec5040f111e54ac2a9f
#
_cell.length_a   1.000
_cell.length_b   1.000
_cell.length_c   1.000
_cell.angle_alpha   90.00
_cell.angle_beta   90.00
_cell.angle_gamma   90.00
#
_symmetry.space_group_name_H-M   'P 1'
#
loop_
_entity.id
_entity.type
_entity.pdbx_description
1 polymer ?
#
loop_
_entity_poly.entity_id
_entity_poly.type
_entity_poly.pdbx_seq_one_letter_code
_entity_poly.pdbx_strand_id
1 'polypeptide(L)'
;GNGSIDGSSIYAFRKSDNGGTDGVSASTSVFKLHNSSSQQDKFYVGYIVNIATEEKIGIGHIVEANTTGNNAPNRAESVGKWSNTSVQFDQIEHQSTNLQSGTNLAVLGSDITPSGVKVQDGAIYYETDTNKEFLLYNDVWTEL
;
A
#
# COMPACT_ATOMS: atom_id res chain seq x y z
N GLY A 1 -7.55 -10.77 -5.47
CA GLY A 1 -8.58 -11.26 -6.36
C GLY A 1 -9.77 -10.35 -6.41
N ASN A 2 -10.44 -10.30 -7.54
CA ASN A 2 -11.61 -9.46 -7.75
C ASN A 2 -12.86 -10.16 -7.19
N GLY A 3 -13.51 -9.56 -6.20
CA GLY A 3 -14.77 -10.02 -5.62
C GLY A 3 -14.68 -11.35 -4.85
N SER A 4 -13.51 -11.99 -4.79
CA SER A 4 -13.20 -13.16 -3.97
C SER A 4 -11.69 -13.30 -3.78
N ILE A 5 -11.28 -13.99 -2.73
CA ILE A 5 -9.86 -14.28 -2.51
C ILE A 5 -9.36 -15.16 -3.65
N ASP A 6 -8.39 -14.65 -4.40
CA ASP A 6 -7.72 -15.40 -5.46
C ASP A 6 -6.71 -16.36 -4.85
N GLY A 7 -7.06 -17.65 -4.82
CA GLY A 7 -6.19 -18.72 -4.31
C GLY A 7 -5.20 -19.28 -5.35
N SER A 8 -5.07 -18.65 -6.52
CA SER A 8 -4.12 -19.10 -7.54
C SER A 8 -2.67 -18.88 -7.10
N SER A 9 -1.76 -19.76 -7.55
CA SER A 9 -0.34 -19.70 -7.19
C SER A 9 0.45 -18.70 -8.05
N ILE A 10 -0.03 -17.47 -8.14
CA ILE A 10 0.53 -16.39 -8.98
C ILE A 10 1.11 -15.22 -8.18
N TYR A 11 1.33 -15.43 -6.89
CA TYR A 11 1.95 -14.46 -6.01
C TYR A 11 3.38 -14.86 -5.67
N ALA A 12 4.21 -13.89 -5.41
CA ALA A 12 5.56 -14.08 -4.91
C ALA A 12 5.90 -12.98 -3.91
N PHE A 13 6.77 -13.27 -2.96
CA PHE A 13 7.27 -12.26 -2.03
C PHE A 13 8.70 -12.54 -1.60
N ARG A 14 9.35 -11.50 -1.13
CA ARG A 14 10.65 -11.52 -0.46
C ARG A 14 10.56 -10.70 0.82
N LYS A 15 11.19 -11.16 1.88
CA LYS A 15 11.23 -10.45 3.16
C LYS A 15 12.61 -10.50 3.80
N SER A 16 12.92 -9.48 4.59
CA SER A 16 14.08 -9.43 5.49
C SER A 16 13.58 -9.07 6.90
N ASP A 17 13.99 -9.84 7.89
CA ASP A 17 13.67 -9.61 9.30
C ASP A 17 14.93 -9.07 10.00
N ASN A 18 14.84 -7.90 10.64
CA ASN A 18 15.95 -7.22 11.35
C ASN A 18 17.24 -7.05 10.53
N GLY A 19 17.12 -6.94 9.20
CA GLY A 19 18.29 -6.86 8.31
C GLY A 19 19.02 -8.19 8.10
N GLY A 20 18.39 -9.31 8.43
CA GLY A 20 18.93 -10.65 8.18
C GLY A 20 18.84 -11.07 6.71
N THR A 21 19.21 -12.33 6.46
CA THR A 21 19.13 -12.92 5.11
C THR A 21 17.71 -12.95 4.60
N ASP A 22 17.52 -12.59 3.33
CA ASP A 22 16.22 -12.60 2.69
C ASP A 22 15.57 -13.97 2.64
N GLY A 23 14.35 -14.05 3.10
CA GLY A 23 13.44 -15.16 2.82
C GLY A 23 12.69 -14.93 1.51
N VAL A 24 12.61 -15.95 0.66
CA VAL A 24 11.93 -15.89 -0.63
C VAL A 24 10.85 -16.95 -0.72
N SER A 25 9.69 -16.58 -1.25
CA SER A 25 8.65 -17.52 -1.64
C SER A 25 8.07 -17.11 -2.99
N ALA A 26 7.90 -18.10 -3.86
CA ALA A 26 7.28 -17.95 -5.17
C ALA A 26 6.11 -18.91 -5.32
N SER A 27 5.24 -18.64 -6.27
CA SER A 27 4.05 -19.47 -6.55
C SER A 27 3.18 -19.68 -5.31
N THR A 28 2.97 -18.61 -4.54
CA THR A 28 2.09 -18.62 -3.37
C THR A 28 0.66 -18.22 -3.76
N SER A 29 -0.30 -18.62 -2.94
CA SER A 29 -1.73 -18.30 -3.14
C SER A 29 -2.16 -16.98 -2.50
N VAL A 30 -1.24 -16.20 -1.94
CA VAL A 30 -1.56 -14.95 -1.27
C VAL A 30 -0.51 -13.88 -1.57
N PHE A 31 -0.96 -12.64 -1.71
CA PHE A 31 -0.11 -11.47 -1.79
C PHE A 31 0.32 -11.07 -0.36
N LYS A 32 1.59 -11.28 -0.06
CA LYS A 32 2.12 -10.97 1.27
C LYS A 32 2.99 -9.72 1.23
N LEU A 33 2.56 -8.69 1.94
CA LEU A 33 3.39 -7.53 2.29
C LEU A 33 3.86 -7.61 3.75
N HIS A 34 3.43 -8.63 4.45
CA HIS A 34 3.76 -8.88 5.84
C HIS A 34 3.72 -10.38 6.12
N ASN A 35 4.69 -10.87 6.85
CA ASN A 35 4.70 -12.23 7.35
C ASN A 35 5.38 -12.26 8.72
N SER A 36 4.63 -11.93 9.76
CA SER A 36 5.07 -12.14 11.13
C SER A 36 4.09 -13.08 11.83
N SER A 37 4.62 -14.06 12.52
CA SER A 37 3.84 -15.03 13.31
C SER A 37 3.70 -14.62 14.78
N SER A 38 4.33 -13.52 15.20
CA SER A 38 4.27 -13.08 16.56
C SER A 38 2.96 -12.39 16.89
N GLN A 39 2.53 -12.48 18.14
CA GLN A 39 1.32 -11.84 18.67
C GLN A 39 1.61 -10.51 19.38
N GLN A 40 2.74 -9.89 19.08
CA GLN A 40 3.15 -8.61 19.65
C GLN A 40 2.41 -7.45 18.99
N ASP A 41 2.35 -6.31 19.67
CA ASP A 41 1.87 -5.06 19.10
C ASP A 41 2.69 -4.68 17.88
N LYS A 42 1.99 -4.32 16.80
CA LYS A 42 2.61 -4.03 15.50
C LYS A 42 2.07 -2.77 14.89
N PHE A 43 2.99 -2.04 14.28
CA PHE A 43 2.65 -1.00 13.32
C PHE A 43 3.09 -1.46 11.92
N TYR A 44 2.19 -1.37 10.96
CA TYR A 44 2.42 -1.75 9.57
C TYR A 44 2.09 -0.59 8.64
N VAL A 45 2.94 -0.38 7.66
CA VAL A 45 2.65 0.47 6.51
C VAL A 45 3.02 -0.25 5.22
N GLY A 46 2.16 -0.15 4.21
CA GLY A 46 2.39 -0.77 2.91
C GLY A 46 1.92 0.11 1.77
N TYR A 47 2.58 -0.05 0.63
CA TYR A 47 2.23 0.63 -0.62
C TYR A 47 2.10 -0.41 -1.73
N ILE A 48 1.09 -0.26 -2.56
CA ILE A 48 0.82 -1.16 -3.68
C ILE A 48 0.61 -0.32 -4.94
N VAL A 49 1.33 -0.67 -6.00
CA VAL A 49 1.03 -0.18 -7.35
C VAL A 49 -0.03 -1.08 -7.95
N ASN A 50 -1.21 -0.53 -8.25
CA ASN A 50 -2.39 -1.29 -8.66
C ASN A 50 -2.88 -0.86 -10.05
N ILE A 51 -2.03 -1.01 -11.06
CA ILE A 51 -2.34 -0.70 -12.46
C ILE A 51 -2.87 -1.97 -13.15
N ALA A 52 -4.01 -1.88 -13.83
CA ALA A 52 -4.70 -3.05 -14.40
C ALA A 52 -3.81 -3.84 -15.38
N THR A 53 -3.07 -3.15 -16.24
CA THR A 53 -2.26 -3.75 -17.32
C THR A 53 -0.86 -4.19 -16.91
N GLU A 54 -0.49 -3.98 -15.63
CA GLU A 54 0.83 -4.27 -15.11
C GLU A 54 0.77 -5.32 -14.00
N GLU A 55 1.89 -5.98 -13.71
CA GLU A 55 2.05 -6.76 -12.48
C GLU A 55 1.87 -5.83 -11.28
N LYS A 56 1.10 -6.25 -10.28
CA LYS A 56 0.93 -5.47 -9.04
C LYS A 56 2.10 -5.76 -8.13
N ILE A 57 2.83 -4.73 -7.80
CA ILE A 57 3.97 -4.81 -6.88
C ILE A 57 3.69 -3.95 -5.65
N GLY A 58 4.22 -4.38 -4.54
CA GLY A 58 4.06 -3.65 -3.28
C GLY A 58 5.24 -3.83 -2.36
N ILE A 59 5.38 -2.87 -1.47
CA ILE A 59 6.34 -2.90 -0.38
C ILE A 59 5.61 -2.78 0.94
N GLY A 60 6.13 -3.42 1.97
CA GLY A 60 5.61 -3.33 3.33
C GLY A 60 6.73 -3.20 4.35
N HIS A 61 6.49 -2.39 5.36
CA HIS A 61 7.35 -2.22 6.51
C HIS A 61 6.57 -2.49 7.78
N ILE A 62 7.19 -3.20 8.70
CA ILE A 62 6.65 -3.49 10.02
C ILE A 62 7.63 -3.07 11.08
N VAL A 63 7.07 -2.51 12.13
CA VAL A 63 7.72 -2.41 13.43
C VAL A 63 6.89 -3.20 14.42
N GLU A 64 7.54 -4.05 15.18
CA GLU A 64 6.92 -4.95 16.12
C GLU A 64 7.56 -4.80 17.50
N ALA A 65 6.75 -4.67 18.55
CA ALA A 65 7.25 -4.63 19.90
C ALA A 65 8.05 -5.92 20.20
N ASN A 66 9.26 -5.77 20.67
CA ASN A 66 10.03 -6.88 21.18
C ASN A 66 9.55 -7.22 22.59
N THR A 67 9.58 -8.47 22.95
CA THR A 67 8.77 -9.11 23.98
C THR A 67 8.68 -8.45 25.36
N THR A 68 9.66 -7.75 25.87
CA THR A 68 9.56 -7.03 27.17
C THR A 68 10.68 -6.05 27.40
N GLY A 69 10.39 -5.03 28.19
CA GLY A 69 11.38 -4.10 28.71
C GLY A 69 11.96 -3.14 27.63
N ASN A 70 13.20 -2.80 27.78
CA ASN A 70 13.90 -1.81 26.94
C ASN A 70 14.58 -2.45 25.71
N ASN A 71 14.11 -3.61 25.24
CA ASN A 71 14.64 -4.22 24.04
C ASN A 71 14.27 -3.41 22.80
N ALA A 72 15.20 -3.31 21.85
CA ALA A 72 14.92 -2.67 20.58
C ALA A 72 13.76 -3.38 19.86
N PRO A 73 12.84 -2.63 19.22
CA PRO A 73 11.76 -3.23 18.45
C PRO A 73 12.29 -4.06 17.28
N ASN A 74 11.57 -5.10 16.92
CA ASN A 74 11.82 -5.82 15.69
C ASN A 74 11.32 -5.02 14.50
N ARG A 75 11.94 -5.21 13.34
CA ARG A 75 11.47 -4.67 12.06
C ARG A 75 11.45 -5.76 11.01
N ALA A 76 10.54 -5.63 10.07
CA ALA A 76 10.55 -6.44 8.87
C ALA A 76 10.28 -5.56 7.64
N GLU A 77 10.95 -5.89 6.56
CA GLU A 77 10.78 -5.28 5.25
C GLU A 77 10.35 -6.38 4.29
N SER A 78 9.35 -6.10 3.47
CA SER A 78 8.88 -7.07 2.51
C SER A 78 8.51 -6.41 1.18
N VAL A 79 8.70 -7.16 0.11
CA VAL A 79 8.21 -6.81 -1.21
C VAL A 79 7.40 -7.99 -1.75
N GLY A 80 6.28 -7.67 -2.38
CA GLY A 80 5.41 -8.69 -2.96
C GLY A 80 5.02 -8.34 -4.37
N LYS A 81 4.63 -9.36 -5.13
CA LYS A 81 4.03 -9.15 -6.44
C LYS A 81 2.87 -10.12 -6.70
N TRP A 82 1.93 -9.64 -7.47
CA TRP A 82 0.89 -10.42 -8.13
C TRP A 82 1.11 -10.31 -9.64
N SER A 83 1.32 -11.43 -10.29
CA SER A 83 1.69 -11.47 -11.72
C SER A 83 0.51 -11.26 -12.69
N ASN A 84 -0.69 -11.03 -12.20
CA ASN A 84 -1.84 -10.75 -13.04
C ASN A 84 -1.72 -9.35 -13.67
N THR A 85 -1.82 -9.28 -15.00
CA THR A 85 -1.75 -8.07 -15.81
C THR A 85 -3.06 -7.67 -16.46
N SER A 86 -4.18 -8.26 -16.02
CA SER A 86 -5.48 -8.05 -16.66
C SER A 86 -6.49 -7.33 -15.78
N VAL A 87 -6.29 -7.36 -14.45
CA VAL A 87 -7.22 -6.79 -13.47
C VAL A 87 -6.46 -6.11 -12.34
N GLN A 88 -7.12 -5.20 -11.63
CA GLN A 88 -6.62 -4.55 -10.42
C GLN A 88 -7.04 -5.32 -9.17
N PHE A 89 -6.39 -5.04 -8.05
CA PHE A 89 -6.97 -5.36 -6.74
C PHE A 89 -8.22 -4.51 -6.51
N ASP A 90 -9.29 -5.14 -6.15
CA ASP A 90 -10.54 -4.51 -5.72
C ASP A 90 -10.88 -4.84 -4.27
N GLN A 91 -10.12 -5.74 -3.65
CA GLN A 91 -10.31 -6.17 -2.28
C GLN A 91 -8.97 -6.34 -1.57
N ILE A 92 -8.91 -5.85 -0.35
CA ILE A 92 -7.81 -6.10 0.60
C ILE A 92 -8.41 -6.79 1.82
N GLU A 93 -7.85 -7.94 2.18
CA GLU A 93 -8.22 -8.67 3.37
C GLU A 93 -7.00 -8.82 4.27
N HIS A 94 -7.17 -8.51 5.54
CA HIS A 94 -6.18 -8.79 6.56
C HIS A 94 -6.47 -10.17 7.16
N GLN A 95 -5.68 -11.15 6.79
CA GLN A 95 -5.80 -12.50 7.36
C GLN A 95 -4.97 -12.60 8.64
N SER A 96 -5.66 -12.68 9.76
CA SER A 96 -5.05 -13.00 11.03
C SER A 96 -6.05 -13.76 11.90
N THR A 97 -5.57 -14.79 12.56
CA THR A 97 -6.37 -15.54 13.52
C THR A 97 -6.44 -14.88 14.91
N ASN A 98 -5.65 -13.84 15.15
CA ASN A 98 -5.43 -13.25 16.46
C ASN A 98 -5.40 -11.71 16.42
N LEU A 99 -6.36 -11.09 15.73
CA LEU A 99 -6.55 -9.65 15.84
C LEU A 99 -7.06 -9.32 17.23
N GLN A 100 -6.35 -8.45 17.93
CA GLN A 100 -6.77 -7.97 19.25
C GLN A 100 -7.76 -6.82 19.14
N SER A 101 -8.52 -6.59 20.21
CA SER A 101 -9.38 -5.41 20.34
C SER A 101 -8.53 -4.14 20.18
N GLY A 102 -8.99 -3.22 19.34
CA GLY A 102 -8.25 -1.99 19.02
C GLY A 102 -7.38 -2.09 17.77
N THR A 103 -7.29 -3.25 17.11
CA THR A 103 -6.66 -3.33 15.79
C THR A 103 -7.40 -2.44 14.80
N ASN A 104 -6.67 -1.61 14.06
CA ASN A 104 -7.19 -0.71 13.04
C ASN A 104 -6.48 -0.95 11.70
N LEU A 105 -7.25 -0.99 10.62
CA LEU A 105 -6.75 -1.04 9.25
C LEU A 105 -7.34 0.15 8.49
N ALA A 106 -6.47 1.03 7.99
CA ALA A 106 -6.85 2.11 7.09
C ALA A 106 -6.26 1.84 5.70
N VAL A 107 -7.08 1.94 4.66
CA VAL A 107 -6.65 1.83 3.28
C VAL A 107 -6.92 3.17 2.60
N LEU A 108 -5.87 3.76 2.06
CA LEU A 108 -5.94 5.02 1.32
C LEU A 108 -5.63 4.71 -0.15
N GLY A 109 -6.54 5.05 -1.03
CA GLY A 109 -6.34 4.98 -2.47
C GLY A 109 -6.10 6.37 -3.05
N SER A 110 -5.28 6.46 -4.07
CA SER A 110 -5.29 7.61 -4.98
C SER A 110 -5.94 7.20 -6.28
N ASP A 111 -6.67 8.13 -6.88
CA ASP A 111 -7.24 7.92 -8.20
C ASP A 111 -6.09 7.71 -9.21
N ILE A 112 -6.12 6.57 -9.91
CA ILE A 112 -5.08 6.19 -10.87
C ILE A 112 -5.23 6.84 -12.23
N THR A 113 -6.20 7.69 -12.40
CA THR A 113 -6.23 8.52 -13.60
C THR A 113 -5.07 9.50 -13.48
N PRO A 114 -4.07 9.44 -14.38
CA PRO A 114 -2.97 10.42 -14.40
C PRO A 114 -3.45 11.85 -14.76
N SER A 115 -4.74 12.06 -14.79
CA SER A 115 -5.35 13.37 -14.92
C SER A 115 -5.21 14.18 -13.64
N GLY A 116 -3.95 14.44 -13.30
CA GLY A 116 -3.63 15.48 -12.35
C GLY A 116 -3.88 15.13 -10.89
N VAL A 117 -3.01 15.59 -10.07
CA VAL A 117 -3.29 15.81 -8.64
C VAL A 117 -4.62 16.55 -8.60
N LYS A 118 -5.67 15.98 -8.01
CA LYS A 118 -6.88 16.75 -7.74
C LYS A 118 -6.51 17.87 -6.79
N VAL A 119 -6.34 19.03 -7.36
CA VAL A 119 -6.17 20.24 -6.58
C VAL A 119 -7.53 20.56 -5.98
N GLN A 120 -7.58 20.88 -4.69
CA GLN A 120 -8.84 21.19 -4.02
C GLN A 120 -9.44 22.49 -4.54
N ASP A 121 -10.75 22.56 -4.58
CA ASP A 121 -11.48 23.80 -4.83
C ASP A 121 -11.00 24.92 -3.90
N GLY A 122 -10.82 26.10 -4.47
CA GLY A 122 -10.21 27.24 -3.77
C GLY A 122 -8.70 27.36 -3.97
N ALA A 123 -8.05 26.41 -4.65
CA ALA A 123 -6.65 26.55 -5.02
C ALA A 123 -6.46 27.68 -6.03
N ILE A 124 -5.37 28.43 -5.87
CA ILE A 124 -4.97 29.50 -6.78
C ILE A 124 -3.74 29.06 -7.56
N TYR A 125 -3.78 29.22 -8.87
CA TYR A 125 -2.65 29.03 -9.77
C TYR A 125 -2.27 30.37 -10.39
N TYR A 126 -0.97 30.70 -10.34
CA TYR A 126 -0.43 31.90 -10.97
C TYR A 126 0.44 31.51 -12.15
N GLU A 127 0.10 32.03 -13.32
CA GLU A 127 0.82 31.83 -14.58
C GLU A 127 1.81 32.95 -14.79
N THR A 128 3.11 32.65 -14.65
CA THR A 128 4.18 33.66 -14.59
C THR A 128 4.51 34.30 -15.93
N ASP A 129 4.19 33.66 -17.06
CA ASP A 129 4.44 34.12 -18.42
C ASP A 129 3.34 35.07 -18.92
N THR A 130 2.11 34.89 -18.45
CA THR A 130 0.97 35.73 -18.80
C THR A 130 0.56 36.72 -17.71
N ASN A 131 1.13 36.59 -16.49
CA ASN A 131 0.73 37.32 -15.28
C ASN A 131 -0.75 37.16 -14.92
N LYS A 132 -1.31 35.99 -15.14
CA LYS A 132 -2.70 35.68 -14.85
C LYS A 132 -2.83 34.83 -13.62
N GLU A 133 -3.90 35.05 -12.87
CA GLU A 133 -4.31 34.24 -11.72
C GLU A 133 -5.57 33.45 -12.05
N PHE A 134 -5.64 32.22 -11.61
CA PHE A 134 -6.76 31.33 -11.81
C PHE A 134 -7.20 30.73 -10.48
N LEU A 135 -8.50 30.67 -10.27
CA LEU A 135 -9.12 29.99 -9.13
C LEU A 135 -9.74 28.66 -9.62
N LEU A 136 -9.46 27.58 -8.92
CA LEU A 136 -10.16 26.31 -9.14
C LEU A 136 -11.48 26.31 -8.39
N TYR A 137 -12.57 26.09 -9.10
CA TYR A 137 -13.90 25.91 -8.52
C TYR A 137 -14.72 24.89 -9.33
N ASN A 138 -15.27 23.88 -8.66
CA ASN A 138 -15.98 22.76 -9.31
C ASN A 138 -15.17 22.11 -10.44
N ASP A 139 -13.91 21.78 -10.18
CA ASP A 139 -12.97 21.20 -11.15
C ASP A 139 -12.70 22.08 -12.41
N VAL A 140 -13.03 23.38 -12.38
CA VAL A 140 -12.81 24.32 -13.47
C VAL A 140 -11.90 25.46 -13.01
N TRP A 141 -10.84 25.72 -13.76
CA TRP A 141 -9.99 26.89 -13.57
C TRP A 141 -10.61 28.13 -14.20
N THR A 142 -10.86 29.15 -13.41
CA THR A 142 -11.43 30.43 -13.85
C THR A 142 -10.41 31.52 -13.60
N GLU A 143 -10.15 32.34 -14.64
CA GLU A 143 -9.27 33.52 -14.53
C GLU A 143 -9.92 34.54 -13.59
N LEU A 144 -9.12 35.11 -12.69
CA LEU A 144 -9.53 36.13 -11.70
C LEU A 144 -9.37 37.55 -12.26
#